data_af1f42063967ffcaae1a0118052ad45e
#
_entry.id   af1f42063967ffcaae1a0118052ad45e
#
_cell.length_a   1.000
_cell.length_b   1.000
_cell.length_c   1.000
_cell.angle_alpha   90.00
_cell.angle_beta   90.00
_cell.angle_gamma   90.00
#
_symmetry.space_group_name_H-M   'P 1'
#
loop_
_entity.id
_entity.type
_entity.pdbx_description
1 polymer ?
#
loop_
_entity_poly.entity_id
_entity_poly.type
_entity_poly.pdbx_seq_one_letter_code
_entity_poly.pdbx_strand_id
1 'polypeptide(L)'
;DACPTSLIPEAGFTDHTSVDINCVKYYGITKGTTATTYSPVDFVTRWQMALFLTRMAVPAGATLGTGADQGFTDIVGKSTEIQTAINQIKQLGITVGKTATTFAPDDYVTREEMALFISRLLKAVQVGPGGNWEYVSGTSGAKEIKSIDTDHNFTDLGTVTLVETQTAIKSLWNLGVTEVSTATLYSPNVNISRLNMAQM
;
A
#
# COMPACT_ATOMS: atom_id res chain seq x y z
N ASP A 1 3.99 -17.92 -2.69
CA ASP A 1 4.96 -16.99 -2.12
C ASP A 1 5.57 -16.16 -3.26
N ALA A 2 5.31 -14.86 -3.27
CA ALA A 2 5.86 -13.94 -4.28
C ALA A 2 7.38 -13.72 -4.11
N CYS A 3 7.92 -14.07 -2.95
CA CYS A 3 9.30 -13.83 -2.56
C CYS A 3 9.99 -15.11 -2.06
N PRO A 4 10.15 -16.13 -2.91
CA PRO A 4 10.86 -17.33 -2.50
C PRO A 4 12.31 -16.98 -2.19
N THR A 5 12.74 -17.20 -0.95
CA THR A 5 14.06 -16.83 -0.43
C THR A 5 15.23 -17.40 -1.24
N SER A 6 15.01 -18.56 -1.90
CA SER A 6 16.02 -19.19 -2.76
C SER A 6 16.26 -18.48 -4.11
N LEU A 7 15.38 -17.57 -4.51
CA LEU A 7 15.43 -16.90 -5.82
C LEU A 7 15.65 -15.39 -5.73
N ILE A 8 15.45 -14.80 -4.54
CA ILE A 8 15.58 -13.36 -4.35
C ILE A 8 17.00 -13.04 -3.83
N PRO A 9 17.80 -12.30 -4.60
CA PRO A 9 19.13 -11.90 -4.16
C PRO A 9 19.08 -10.86 -3.03
N GLU A 10 20.17 -10.75 -2.28
CA GLU A 10 20.36 -9.69 -1.30
C GLU A 10 20.21 -8.31 -1.94
N ALA A 11 19.50 -7.41 -1.27
CA ALA A 11 19.21 -6.06 -1.76
C ALA A 11 20.43 -5.13 -1.81
N GLY A 12 21.52 -5.52 -1.13
CA GLY A 12 22.73 -4.71 -1.00
C GLY A 12 22.61 -3.58 0.03
N PHE A 13 21.53 -3.54 0.83
CA PHE A 13 21.40 -2.65 1.97
C PHE A 13 22.07 -3.28 3.19
N THR A 14 22.81 -2.46 3.97
CA THR A 14 23.62 -2.94 5.10
C THR A 14 22.90 -2.84 6.45
N ASP A 15 21.73 -2.26 6.48
CA ASP A 15 20.98 -1.90 7.70
C ASP A 15 19.74 -2.80 7.94
N HIS A 16 19.66 -3.95 7.29
CA HIS A 16 18.60 -4.93 7.51
C HIS A 16 19.05 -6.37 7.25
N THR A 17 18.19 -7.31 7.69
CA THR A 17 18.31 -8.75 7.42
C THR A 17 16.99 -9.35 6.90
N SER A 18 15.98 -8.52 6.57
CA SER A 18 14.66 -8.96 6.14
C SER A 18 14.64 -9.39 4.68
N VAL A 19 14.07 -10.56 4.43
CA VAL A 19 13.81 -11.08 3.07
C VAL A 19 12.75 -10.24 2.34
N ASP A 20 11.83 -9.61 3.08
CA ASP A 20 10.80 -8.76 2.49
C ASP A 20 11.41 -7.50 1.88
N ILE A 21 12.44 -6.93 2.53
CA ILE A 21 13.19 -5.79 1.97
C ILE A 21 13.96 -6.21 0.71
N ASN A 22 14.55 -7.39 0.69
CA ASN A 22 15.17 -7.93 -0.51
C ASN A 22 14.15 -8.07 -1.64
N CYS A 23 12.96 -8.56 -1.32
CA CYS A 23 11.88 -8.74 -2.25
C CYS A 23 11.41 -7.42 -2.89
N VAL A 24 11.06 -6.41 -2.09
CA VAL A 24 10.61 -5.11 -2.61
C VAL A 24 11.71 -4.38 -3.39
N LYS A 25 12.98 -4.68 -3.11
CA LYS A 25 14.11 -4.21 -3.93
C LYS A 25 14.20 -4.94 -5.26
N TYR A 26 14.06 -6.26 -5.25
CA TYR A 26 14.09 -7.11 -6.46
C TYR A 26 13.02 -6.69 -7.46
N TYR A 27 11.80 -6.45 -7.01
CA TYR A 27 10.70 -5.97 -7.85
C TYR A 27 10.78 -4.46 -8.19
N GLY A 28 11.84 -3.77 -7.77
CA GLY A 28 12.03 -2.34 -8.08
C GLY A 28 11.07 -1.40 -7.33
N ILE A 29 10.35 -1.90 -6.32
CA ILE A 29 9.40 -1.11 -5.52
C ILE A 29 10.15 -0.09 -4.67
N THR A 30 11.31 -0.46 -4.14
CA THR A 30 12.18 0.45 -3.40
C THR A 30 13.52 0.71 -4.08
N LYS A 31 14.05 1.91 -3.88
CA LYS A 31 15.44 2.27 -4.23
C LYS A 31 16.34 2.41 -2.99
N GLY A 32 15.77 2.25 -1.79
CA GLY A 32 16.43 2.57 -0.52
C GLY A 32 16.27 4.05 -0.15
N THR A 33 16.79 4.43 1.00
CA THR A 33 16.95 5.83 1.42
C THR A 33 18.27 6.40 0.92
N THR A 34 19.28 5.53 0.80
CA THR A 34 20.53 5.77 0.08
C THR A 34 20.84 4.55 -0.80
N ALA A 35 21.99 4.54 -1.48
CA ALA A 35 22.43 3.40 -2.26
C ALA A 35 22.64 2.12 -1.42
N THR A 36 22.94 2.27 -0.14
CA THR A 36 23.32 1.18 0.78
C THR A 36 22.43 1.05 2.02
N THR A 37 21.40 1.88 2.17
CA THR A 37 20.50 1.85 3.33
C THR A 37 19.05 1.84 2.93
N TYR A 38 18.24 1.09 3.68
CA TYR A 38 16.79 1.02 3.54
C TYR A 38 16.06 1.84 4.61
N SER A 39 16.66 2.01 5.79
CA SER A 39 16.09 2.68 6.97
C SER A 39 14.79 1.98 7.46
N PRO A 40 14.86 0.70 7.87
CA PRO A 40 13.68 -0.12 8.15
C PRO A 40 12.80 0.42 9.28
N VAL A 41 13.37 1.15 10.24
CA VAL A 41 12.67 1.69 11.41
C VAL A 41 12.03 3.06 11.17
N ASP A 42 12.39 3.74 10.09
CA ASP A 42 11.82 5.04 9.76
C ASP A 42 10.36 4.91 9.35
N PHE A 43 9.55 5.92 9.68
CA PHE A 43 8.17 5.96 9.23
C PHE A 43 8.06 6.37 7.76
N VAL A 44 7.05 5.82 7.09
CA VAL A 44 6.78 6.11 5.68
C VAL A 44 5.96 7.39 5.56
N THR A 45 6.46 8.36 4.79
CA THR A 45 5.67 9.54 4.44
C THR A 45 4.71 9.25 3.29
N ARG A 46 3.66 10.06 3.13
CA ARG A 46 2.65 9.88 2.09
C ARG A 46 3.23 10.00 0.67
N TRP A 47 4.24 10.88 0.45
CA TRP A 47 4.91 10.92 -0.86
C TRP A 47 5.75 9.67 -1.13
N GLN A 48 6.40 9.10 -0.11
CA GLN A 48 7.12 7.83 -0.26
C GLN A 48 6.15 6.70 -0.58
N MET A 49 4.99 6.68 0.09
CA MET A 49 3.93 5.73 -0.19
C MET A 49 3.46 5.82 -1.64
N ALA A 50 3.27 7.03 -2.18
CA ALA A 50 2.89 7.20 -3.58
C ALA A 50 3.91 6.56 -4.53
N LEU A 51 5.21 6.70 -4.27
CA LEU A 51 6.27 6.05 -5.05
C LEU A 51 6.24 4.52 -4.92
N PHE A 52 6.00 3.98 -3.72
CA PHE A 52 5.90 2.53 -3.53
C PHE A 52 4.69 1.97 -4.29
N LEU A 53 3.53 2.59 -4.16
CA LEU A 53 2.29 2.14 -4.81
C LEU A 53 2.39 2.20 -6.34
N THR A 54 2.94 3.26 -6.92
CA THR A 54 3.10 3.35 -8.39
C THR A 54 4.09 2.33 -8.92
N ARG A 55 5.19 2.09 -8.20
CA ARG A 55 6.18 1.09 -8.58
C ARG A 55 5.67 -0.34 -8.41
N MET A 56 4.82 -0.59 -7.43
CA MET A 56 4.17 -1.89 -7.22
C MET A 56 3.04 -2.13 -8.22
N ALA A 57 2.31 -1.08 -8.62
CA ALA A 57 1.16 -1.19 -9.51
C ALA A 57 1.51 -1.85 -10.87
N VAL A 58 2.66 -1.51 -11.44
CA VAL A 58 3.09 -2.03 -12.76
C VAL A 58 3.36 -3.54 -12.71
N PRO A 59 4.24 -4.08 -11.84
CA PRO A 59 4.44 -5.53 -11.75
C PRO A 59 3.18 -6.28 -11.31
N ALA A 60 2.26 -5.61 -10.60
CA ALA A 60 0.97 -6.18 -10.23
C ALA A 60 -0.06 -6.18 -11.39
N GLY A 61 0.23 -5.56 -12.53
CA GLY A 61 -0.62 -5.58 -13.72
C GLY A 61 -1.50 -4.35 -13.92
N ALA A 62 -1.36 -3.30 -13.08
CA ALA A 62 -2.07 -2.05 -13.31
C ALA A 62 -1.40 -1.20 -14.40
N THR A 63 -2.22 -0.48 -15.15
CA THR A 63 -1.74 0.52 -16.11
C THR A 63 -1.74 1.89 -15.45
N LEU A 64 -0.57 2.49 -15.33
CA LEU A 64 -0.45 3.85 -14.78
C LEU A 64 -0.98 4.88 -15.77
N GLY A 65 -1.69 5.87 -15.24
CA GLY A 65 -2.06 7.06 -16.00
C GLY A 65 -0.84 7.95 -16.29
N THR A 66 -1.08 9.05 -17.02
CA THR A 66 -0.01 9.98 -17.43
C THR A 66 0.65 10.75 -16.30
N GLY A 67 0.02 10.78 -15.12
CA GLY A 67 0.45 11.64 -14.00
C GLY A 67 0.15 13.11 -14.20
N ALA A 68 -0.74 13.46 -15.16
CA ALA A 68 -1.22 14.82 -15.33
C ALA A 68 -1.85 15.34 -14.03
N ASP A 69 -1.72 16.64 -13.80
CA ASP A 69 -2.16 17.32 -12.58
C ASP A 69 -3.59 16.96 -12.19
N GLN A 70 -3.77 16.57 -10.96
CA GLN A 70 -5.04 16.16 -10.37
C GLN A 70 -5.57 17.19 -9.34
N GLY A 71 -5.00 18.38 -9.32
CA GLY A 71 -5.47 19.51 -8.52
C GLY A 71 -4.96 19.56 -7.08
N PHE A 72 -3.91 18.81 -6.74
CA PHE A 72 -3.26 18.93 -5.42
C PHE A 72 -2.30 20.13 -5.41
N THR A 73 -2.58 21.13 -4.57
CA THR A 73 -1.81 22.38 -4.51
C THR A 73 -0.57 22.29 -3.62
N ASP A 74 -0.52 21.32 -2.72
CA ASP A 74 0.54 21.16 -1.71
C ASP A 74 1.71 20.27 -2.16
N ILE A 75 1.70 19.78 -3.40
CA ILE A 75 2.76 18.95 -3.96
C ILE A 75 3.75 19.70 -4.84
N VAL A 76 3.50 20.97 -5.13
CA VAL A 76 4.29 21.80 -6.08
C VAL A 76 5.78 21.88 -5.71
N GLY A 77 6.14 21.81 -4.42
CA GLY A 77 7.52 21.81 -3.96
C GLY A 77 8.25 20.47 -4.06
N LYS A 78 7.57 19.40 -4.48
CA LYS A 78 8.17 18.07 -4.63
C LYS A 78 8.79 17.90 -6.01
N SER A 79 9.72 16.92 -6.14
CA SER A 79 10.29 16.60 -7.45
C SER A 79 9.22 16.13 -8.44
N THR A 80 9.49 16.24 -9.73
CA THR A 80 8.57 15.79 -10.79
C THR A 80 8.20 14.32 -10.63
N GLU A 81 9.15 13.43 -10.25
CA GLU A 81 8.86 12.01 -10.00
C GLU A 81 7.79 11.84 -8.91
N ILE A 82 7.90 12.61 -7.82
CA ILE A 82 6.95 12.55 -6.69
C ILE A 82 5.58 13.10 -7.10
N GLN A 83 5.55 14.26 -7.77
CA GLN A 83 4.30 14.85 -8.25
C GLN A 83 3.57 13.91 -9.21
N THR A 84 4.30 13.33 -10.16
CA THR A 84 3.77 12.35 -11.11
C THR A 84 3.19 11.14 -10.38
N ALA A 85 3.92 10.55 -9.41
CA ALA A 85 3.44 9.40 -8.64
C ALA A 85 2.17 9.71 -7.86
N ILE A 86 2.09 10.86 -7.18
CA ILE A 86 0.90 11.29 -6.44
C ILE A 86 -0.30 11.45 -7.38
N ASN A 87 -0.11 12.07 -8.54
CA ASN A 87 -1.17 12.21 -9.54
C ASN A 87 -1.60 10.87 -10.12
N GLN A 88 -0.67 9.94 -10.35
CA GLN A 88 -0.97 8.59 -10.85
C GLN A 88 -1.80 7.77 -9.86
N ILE A 89 -1.48 7.79 -8.55
CA ILE A 89 -2.32 7.09 -7.56
C ILE A 89 -3.69 7.74 -7.38
N LYS A 90 -3.84 9.03 -7.66
CA LYS A 90 -5.15 9.70 -7.76
C LYS A 90 -5.93 9.21 -8.99
N GLN A 91 -5.28 9.14 -10.15
CA GLN A 91 -5.88 8.64 -11.39
C GLN A 91 -6.33 7.17 -11.28
N LEU A 92 -5.59 6.34 -10.53
CA LEU A 92 -5.96 4.96 -10.23
C LEU A 92 -7.07 4.82 -9.17
N GLY A 93 -7.51 5.92 -8.55
CA GLY A 93 -8.50 5.88 -7.47
C GLY A 93 -7.95 5.36 -6.13
N ILE A 94 -6.63 5.21 -6.00
CA ILE A 94 -6.00 4.74 -4.76
C ILE A 94 -6.07 5.81 -3.67
N THR A 95 -5.92 7.08 -4.03
CA THR A 95 -6.06 8.22 -3.11
C THR A 95 -7.12 9.20 -3.57
N VAL A 96 -7.78 9.83 -2.62
CA VAL A 96 -8.64 11.00 -2.84
C VAL A 96 -8.01 12.29 -2.29
N GLY A 97 -6.86 12.19 -1.62
CA GLY A 97 -6.24 13.26 -0.85
C GLY A 97 -6.71 13.30 0.59
N LYS A 98 -6.16 14.21 1.38
CA LYS A 98 -6.72 14.57 2.72
C LYS A 98 -7.94 15.48 2.55
N THR A 99 -7.90 16.33 1.53
CA THR A 99 -9.03 17.14 1.04
C THR A 99 -9.10 17.05 -0.48
N ALA A 100 -10.04 17.72 -1.10
CA ALA A 100 -10.15 17.77 -2.56
C ALA A 100 -8.88 18.33 -3.24
N THR A 101 -8.14 19.21 -2.56
CA THR A 101 -7.01 19.96 -3.10
C THR A 101 -5.68 19.74 -2.37
N THR A 102 -5.66 18.92 -1.30
CA THR A 102 -4.44 18.64 -0.55
C THR A 102 -4.17 17.15 -0.43
N PHE A 103 -2.92 16.76 -0.63
CA PHE A 103 -2.43 15.40 -0.47
C PHE A 103 -1.75 15.16 0.88
N ALA A 104 -1.20 16.22 1.49
CA ALA A 104 -0.34 16.19 2.68
C ALA A 104 0.89 15.28 2.49
N PRO A 105 1.80 15.59 1.55
CA PRO A 105 2.87 14.68 1.13
C PRO A 105 3.84 14.33 2.25
N ASP A 106 4.07 15.21 3.21
CA ASP A 106 5.05 15.02 4.29
C ASP A 106 4.48 14.38 5.56
N ASP A 107 3.16 14.20 5.63
CA ASP A 107 2.54 13.46 6.73
C ASP A 107 2.96 11.99 6.71
N TYR A 108 3.07 11.37 7.87
CA TYR A 108 3.28 9.93 7.97
C TYR A 108 1.98 9.17 7.66
N VAL A 109 2.16 7.99 7.07
CA VAL A 109 1.06 7.06 6.77
C VAL A 109 0.77 6.21 8.00
N THR A 110 -0.48 6.16 8.41
CA THR A 110 -0.92 5.24 9.47
C THR A 110 -1.20 3.84 8.91
N ARG A 111 -1.28 2.85 9.80
CA ARG A 111 -1.60 1.47 9.41
C ARG A 111 -2.98 1.35 8.75
N GLU A 112 -3.97 2.14 9.22
CA GLU A 112 -5.30 2.16 8.58
C GLU A 112 -5.27 2.79 7.18
N GLU A 113 -4.51 3.86 6.99
CA GLU A 113 -4.34 4.48 5.68
C GLU A 113 -3.62 3.53 4.71
N MET A 114 -2.61 2.79 5.20
CA MET A 114 -1.91 1.79 4.40
C MET A 114 -2.85 0.68 3.94
N ALA A 115 -3.67 0.14 4.84
CA ALA A 115 -4.65 -0.88 4.47
C ALA A 115 -5.60 -0.39 3.38
N LEU A 116 -6.08 0.85 3.48
CA LEU A 116 -6.94 1.46 2.49
C LEU A 116 -6.23 1.63 1.14
N PHE A 117 -4.98 2.09 1.13
CA PHE A 117 -4.20 2.24 -0.10
C PHE A 117 -3.96 0.91 -0.80
N ILE A 118 -3.55 -0.13 -0.08
CA ILE A 118 -3.34 -1.48 -0.66
C ILE A 118 -4.66 -2.05 -1.17
N SER A 119 -5.74 -1.94 -0.40
CA SER A 119 -7.06 -2.41 -0.83
C SER A 119 -7.51 -1.75 -2.14
N ARG A 120 -7.33 -0.44 -2.26
CA ARG A 120 -7.66 0.31 -3.48
C ARG A 120 -6.72 -0.01 -4.64
N LEU A 121 -5.42 -0.27 -4.37
CA LEU A 121 -4.50 -0.76 -5.40
C LEU A 121 -4.95 -2.11 -5.93
N LEU A 122 -5.30 -3.06 -5.06
CA LEU A 122 -5.79 -4.38 -5.47
C LEU A 122 -7.04 -4.28 -6.35
N LYS A 123 -7.93 -3.31 -6.09
CA LYS A 123 -9.08 -3.03 -6.95
C LYS A 123 -8.70 -2.46 -8.32
N ALA A 124 -7.60 -1.70 -8.39
CA ALA A 124 -7.12 -1.09 -9.63
C ALA A 124 -6.30 -2.07 -10.50
N VAL A 125 -5.77 -3.13 -9.91
CA VAL A 125 -4.99 -4.15 -10.62
C VAL A 125 -5.91 -5.03 -11.46
N GLN A 126 -5.53 -5.34 -12.70
CA GLN A 126 -6.23 -6.33 -13.51
C GLN A 126 -5.90 -7.73 -12.98
N VAL A 127 -6.92 -8.54 -12.79
CA VAL A 127 -6.77 -9.92 -12.32
C VAL A 127 -6.00 -10.73 -13.34
N GLY A 128 -4.81 -11.21 -12.96
CA GLY A 128 -4.00 -12.11 -13.77
C GLY A 128 -4.57 -13.54 -13.83
N PRO A 129 -4.05 -14.38 -14.71
CA PRO A 129 -4.50 -15.76 -14.85
C PRO A 129 -4.21 -16.56 -13.56
N GLY A 130 -5.22 -16.86 -12.78
CA GLY A 130 -5.13 -17.71 -11.60
C GLY A 130 -5.65 -17.13 -10.29
N GLY A 131 -6.13 -15.91 -10.24
CA GLY A 131 -6.66 -15.33 -9.00
C GLY A 131 -7.86 -14.42 -9.23
N ASN A 132 -8.98 -14.76 -8.66
CA ASN A 132 -10.10 -13.83 -8.50
C ASN A 132 -9.92 -13.10 -7.16
N TRP A 133 -9.21 -12.00 -7.18
CA TRP A 133 -9.13 -11.06 -6.06
C TRP A 133 -10.42 -10.26 -5.89
N GLU A 134 -11.24 -10.27 -6.94
CA GLU A 134 -12.48 -9.53 -7.03
C GLU A 134 -13.66 -10.49 -7.14
N TYR A 135 -14.71 -10.21 -6.40
CA TYR A 135 -16.03 -10.71 -6.77
C TYR A 135 -16.95 -9.52 -7.04
N VAL A 136 -17.86 -9.70 -7.98
CA VAL A 136 -18.89 -8.72 -8.22
C VAL A 136 -19.96 -8.91 -7.15
N SER A 137 -20.14 -7.92 -6.29
CA SER A 137 -21.24 -7.91 -5.33
C SER A 137 -22.57 -8.00 -6.09
N GLY A 138 -23.40 -8.95 -5.74
CA GLY A 138 -24.57 -9.36 -6.52
C GLY A 138 -25.66 -8.29 -6.75
N THR A 139 -25.52 -7.10 -6.16
CA THR A 139 -26.53 -6.05 -6.23
C THR A 139 -26.05 -4.75 -6.86
N SER A 140 -24.76 -4.49 -6.95
CA SER A 140 -24.24 -3.20 -7.42
C SER A 140 -23.29 -3.27 -8.60
N GLY A 141 -22.78 -4.45 -8.97
CA GLY A 141 -21.72 -4.59 -9.96
C GLY A 141 -20.40 -3.96 -9.55
N ALA A 142 -20.27 -3.50 -8.31
CA ALA A 142 -19.04 -2.95 -7.77
C ALA A 142 -18.02 -4.07 -7.57
N LYS A 143 -16.81 -3.83 -8.02
CA LYS A 143 -15.68 -4.74 -7.77
C LYS A 143 -15.25 -4.59 -6.31
N GLU A 144 -15.31 -5.66 -5.57
CA GLU A 144 -14.89 -5.72 -4.18
C GLU A 144 -13.81 -6.78 -4.02
N ILE A 145 -12.84 -6.52 -3.15
CA ILE A 145 -11.88 -7.55 -2.75
C ILE A 145 -12.64 -8.51 -1.86
N LYS A 146 -12.66 -9.79 -2.24
CA LYS A 146 -13.34 -10.81 -1.46
C LYS A 146 -12.71 -10.90 -0.07
N SER A 147 -13.36 -10.35 0.94
CA SER A 147 -13.10 -10.78 2.29
C SER A 147 -13.76 -12.15 2.45
N ILE A 148 -12.98 -13.17 2.77
CA ILE A 148 -13.53 -14.43 3.20
C ILE A 148 -14.21 -14.16 4.54
N ASP A 149 -15.33 -14.83 4.81
CA ASP A 149 -16.31 -14.62 5.88
C ASP A 149 -15.76 -14.66 7.32
N THR A 150 -14.46 -14.66 7.53
CA THR A 150 -13.87 -14.72 8.87
C THR A 150 -13.50 -13.31 9.32
N ASP A 151 -14.26 -12.77 10.25
CA ASP A 151 -13.85 -11.55 10.97
C ASP A 151 -12.77 -11.94 11.99
N HIS A 152 -11.60 -11.31 11.91
CA HIS A 152 -10.55 -11.51 12.91
C HIS A 152 -10.91 -10.94 14.28
N ASN A 153 -11.98 -10.13 14.35
CA ASN A 153 -12.45 -9.50 15.59
C ASN A 153 -11.40 -8.59 16.26
N PHE A 154 -10.75 -7.74 15.47
CA PHE A 154 -9.93 -6.67 16.03
C PHE A 154 -10.75 -5.80 16.97
N THR A 155 -10.28 -5.62 18.21
CA THR A 155 -11.01 -4.92 19.26
C THR A 155 -10.82 -3.40 19.21
N ASP A 156 -9.88 -2.90 18.43
CA ASP A 156 -9.46 -1.50 18.36
C ASP A 156 -9.90 -0.76 17.08
N LEU A 157 -10.72 -1.38 16.23
CA LEU A 157 -11.22 -0.73 15.01
C LEU A 157 -12.31 0.31 15.27
N GLY A 158 -12.78 0.46 16.49
CA GLY A 158 -13.81 1.46 16.83
C GLY A 158 -13.38 2.93 16.61
N THR A 159 -12.07 3.19 16.52
CA THR A 159 -11.53 4.52 16.17
C THR A 159 -11.50 4.78 14.66
N VAL A 160 -11.64 3.74 13.84
CA VAL A 160 -11.66 3.84 12.37
C VAL A 160 -13.06 4.22 11.93
N THR A 161 -13.26 5.46 11.54
CA THR A 161 -14.60 5.99 11.22
C THR A 161 -15.09 5.62 9.83
N LEU A 162 -14.16 5.38 8.89
CA LEU A 162 -14.51 5.06 7.50
C LEU A 162 -14.74 3.55 7.35
N VAL A 163 -15.97 3.16 7.01
CA VAL A 163 -16.34 1.75 6.82
C VAL A 163 -15.47 1.06 5.75
N GLU A 164 -15.14 1.76 4.67
CA GLU A 164 -14.22 1.24 3.64
C GLU A 164 -12.87 0.83 4.24
N THR A 165 -12.35 1.61 5.18
CA THR A 165 -11.07 1.31 5.85
C THR A 165 -11.19 0.10 6.77
N GLN A 166 -12.28 -0.01 7.54
CA GLN A 166 -12.53 -1.21 8.36
C GLN A 166 -12.61 -2.48 7.49
N THR A 167 -13.32 -2.40 6.37
CA THR A 167 -13.41 -3.49 5.39
C THR A 167 -12.04 -3.82 4.80
N ALA A 168 -11.26 -2.81 4.44
CA ALA A 168 -9.90 -3.00 3.92
C ALA A 168 -9.00 -3.75 4.91
N ILE A 169 -9.00 -3.35 6.18
CA ILE A 169 -8.22 -4.02 7.24
C ILE A 169 -8.59 -5.51 7.34
N LYS A 170 -9.89 -5.82 7.40
CA LYS A 170 -10.37 -7.19 7.49
C LYS A 170 -10.05 -8.01 6.24
N SER A 171 -10.20 -7.42 5.06
CA SER A 171 -9.89 -8.07 3.78
C SER A 171 -8.39 -8.38 3.66
N LEU A 172 -7.52 -7.47 4.03
CA LEU A 172 -6.07 -7.71 3.98
C LEU A 172 -5.63 -8.80 4.96
N TRP A 173 -6.25 -8.86 6.15
CA TRP A 173 -6.01 -9.98 7.06
C TRP A 173 -6.43 -11.31 6.44
N ASN A 174 -7.63 -11.39 5.86
CA ASN A 174 -8.14 -12.59 5.19
C ASN A 174 -7.26 -13.02 4.00
N LEU A 175 -6.61 -12.07 3.32
CA LEU A 175 -5.67 -12.34 2.23
C LEU A 175 -4.27 -12.73 2.71
N GLY A 176 -4.01 -12.71 4.02
CA GLY A 176 -2.69 -13.01 4.59
C GLY A 176 -1.65 -11.89 4.36
N VAL A 177 -2.10 -10.68 4.00
CA VAL A 177 -1.22 -9.53 3.80
C VAL A 177 -0.79 -8.92 5.14
N THR A 178 -1.61 -9.05 6.17
CA THR A 178 -1.33 -8.54 7.52
C THR A 178 -1.13 -9.70 8.49
N GLU A 179 0.09 -9.83 9.03
CA GLU A 179 0.43 -10.86 10.02
C GLU A 179 -0.04 -10.47 11.43
N VAL A 180 -1.28 -10.78 11.73
CA VAL A 180 -1.84 -10.59 13.09
C VAL A 180 -2.67 -11.81 13.52
N SER A 181 -2.26 -12.99 13.08
CA SER A 181 -3.01 -14.24 13.30
C SER A 181 -3.26 -14.57 14.79
N THR A 182 -2.47 -14.02 15.69
CA THR A 182 -2.59 -14.21 17.13
C THR A 182 -2.89 -12.92 17.89
N ALA A 183 -2.89 -11.76 17.23
CA ALA A 183 -3.14 -10.47 17.85
C ALA A 183 -4.62 -10.10 17.77
N THR A 184 -5.11 -9.40 18.79
CA THR A 184 -6.46 -8.84 18.83
C THR A 184 -6.50 -7.34 18.52
N LEU A 185 -5.32 -6.73 18.33
CA LEU A 185 -5.16 -5.32 18.06
C LEU A 185 -4.55 -5.13 16.67
N TYR A 186 -5.17 -4.28 15.87
CA TYR A 186 -4.63 -3.84 14.58
C TYR A 186 -3.71 -2.63 14.70
N SER A 187 -3.95 -1.80 15.70
CA SER A 187 -3.26 -0.51 15.94
C SER A 187 -3.41 0.47 14.76
N PRO A 188 -4.64 0.83 14.37
CA PRO A 188 -4.93 1.57 13.13
C PRO A 188 -4.22 2.92 13.05
N ASN A 189 -4.11 3.63 14.16
CA ASN A 189 -3.54 4.99 14.23
C ASN A 189 -2.01 5.04 14.34
N VAL A 190 -1.34 3.89 14.43
CA VAL A 190 0.13 3.84 14.50
C VAL A 190 0.73 4.09 13.12
N ASN A 191 1.76 4.94 13.05
CA ASN A 191 2.49 5.18 11.82
C ASN A 191 3.19 3.91 11.35
N ILE A 192 3.12 3.61 10.05
CA ILE A 192 3.74 2.42 9.49
C ILE A 192 5.24 2.66 9.27
N SER A 193 6.07 1.72 9.73
CA SER A 193 7.48 1.74 9.43
C SER A 193 7.75 1.24 8.01
N ARG A 194 8.93 1.56 7.47
CA ARG A 194 9.36 1.07 6.17
C ARG A 194 9.49 -0.45 6.14
N LEU A 195 9.88 -1.08 7.27
CA LEU A 195 9.90 -2.54 7.39
C LEU A 195 8.48 -3.12 7.29
N ASN A 196 7.55 -2.61 8.10
CA ASN A 196 6.17 -3.11 8.06
C ASN A 196 5.51 -2.88 6.68
N MET A 197 5.84 -1.78 6.01
CA MET A 197 5.38 -1.55 4.64
C MET A 197 5.93 -2.60 3.66
N ALA A 198 7.19 -3.04 3.82
CA ALA A 198 7.77 -4.08 2.96
C ALA A 198 7.16 -5.47 3.21
N GLN A 199 6.64 -5.70 4.43
CA GLN A 199 5.98 -6.94 4.83
C GLN A 199 4.51 -7.05 4.38
N MET A 200 3.89 -5.93 4.06
CA MET A 200 2.53 -5.84 3.50
C MET A 200 2.53 -5.95 1.97
#